data_ecb7c27f34d0665e4afb732369b54019
#
_entry.id   ecb7c27f34d0665e4afb732369b54019
#
_cell.length_a   1.000
_cell.length_b   1.000
_cell.length_c   1.000
_cell.angle_alpha   90.00
_cell.angle_beta   90.00
_cell.angle_gamma   90.00
#
_symmetry.space_group_name_H-M   'P 1'
#
loop_
_entity.id
_entity.type
_entity.pdbx_description
1 polymer ?
#
loop_
_entity_poly.entity_id
_entity_poly.type
_entity_poly.pdbx_seq_one_letter_code
_entity_poly.pdbx_strand_id
1 'polypeptide(L)'
;MCIRDRVGTIKGLCQIHRSLFEGLYDFAGKIRNLNIAKGGFRFANSLYLEVILPVIEKMPESTFEEIIAKYVEMNIAHPFMEGNGRATRIWLDLILKKNLGKVVDWQTIDKDLYLQAMERSPINDLELRVLLQPALTDKVNDRTVIFKGIEQSYYYEGYSRK
;
A
#
# COMPACT_ATOMS: atom_id res chain seq x y z
N MET A 1 -2.76 -3.98 21.99
CA MET A 1 -3.61 -3.16 21.10
C MET A 1 -3.86 -3.91 19.80
N CYS A 2 -5.12 -4.08 19.43
CA CYS A 2 -5.51 -4.82 18.24
C CYS A 2 -5.20 -4.02 16.98
N ILE A 3 -4.80 -4.70 15.89
CA ILE A 3 -4.55 -4.06 14.60
C ILE A 3 -5.78 -3.29 14.07
N ARG A 4 -6.98 -3.68 14.49
CA ARG A 4 -8.23 -3.01 14.09
C ARG A 4 -8.26 -1.53 14.48
N ASP A 5 -7.66 -1.17 15.61
CA ASP A 5 -7.66 0.19 16.14
C ASP A 5 -6.64 1.07 15.41
N ARG A 6 -5.81 0.47 14.55
CA ARG A 6 -4.72 1.15 13.85
C ARG A 6 -4.88 1.14 12.33
N VAL A 7 -6.03 0.66 11.83
CA VAL A 7 -6.30 0.66 10.39
C VAL A 7 -6.29 2.08 9.84
N GLY A 8 -5.55 2.31 8.77
CA GLY A 8 -5.41 3.63 8.15
C GLY A 8 -4.45 4.57 8.88
N THR A 9 -3.78 4.11 9.93
CA THR A 9 -2.82 4.91 10.69
C THR A 9 -1.37 4.59 10.28
N ILE A 10 -0.46 5.51 10.61
CA ILE A 10 0.98 5.29 10.39
C ILE A 10 1.49 4.15 11.28
N LYS A 11 1.04 4.08 12.53
CA LYS A 11 1.39 2.99 13.45
C LYS A 11 0.96 1.64 12.89
N GLY A 12 -0.23 1.58 12.30
CA GLY A 12 -0.73 0.37 11.65
C GLY A 12 0.13 -0.04 10.47
N LEU A 13 0.52 0.91 9.63
CA LEU A 13 1.41 0.63 8.50
C LEU A 13 2.78 0.13 8.97
N CYS A 14 3.37 0.76 9.98
CA CYS A 14 4.64 0.32 10.57
C CYS A 14 4.53 -1.10 11.14
N GLN A 15 3.41 -1.43 11.78
CA GLN A 15 3.17 -2.77 12.31
C GLN A 15 3.08 -3.81 11.19
N ILE A 16 2.43 -3.51 10.08
CA ILE A 16 2.38 -4.37 8.90
C ILE A 16 3.79 -4.60 8.36
N HIS A 17 4.55 -3.55 8.18
CA HIS A 17 5.92 -3.62 7.67
C HIS A 17 6.80 -4.48 8.59
N ARG A 18 6.70 -4.27 9.89
CA ARG A 18 7.42 -5.09 10.87
C ARG A 18 7.06 -6.56 10.75
N SER A 19 5.77 -6.88 10.67
CA SER A 19 5.29 -8.26 10.56
C SER A 19 5.82 -8.96 9.31
N LEU A 20 5.95 -8.22 8.20
CA LEU A 20 6.44 -8.78 6.94
C LEU A 20 7.96 -8.99 6.94
N PHE A 21 8.72 -8.13 7.60
CA PHE A 21 10.16 -8.02 7.39
C PHE A 21 11.01 -8.18 8.65
N GLU A 22 10.41 -8.43 9.81
CA GLU A 22 11.14 -8.69 11.04
C GLU A 22 12.05 -9.91 10.86
N GLY A 23 13.34 -9.75 11.22
CA GLY A 23 14.35 -10.78 11.01
C GLY A 23 14.97 -10.78 9.61
N LEU A 24 14.38 -10.04 8.65
CA LEU A 24 14.93 -9.89 7.30
C LEU A 24 15.64 -8.55 7.14
N TYR A 25 15.04 -7.49 7.66
CA TYR A 25 15.62 -6.13 7.60
C TYR A 25 15.73 -5.55 9.00
N ASP A 26 16.87 -4.91 9.28
CA ASP A 26 17.08 -4.19 10.56
C ASP A 26 16.12 -3.01 10.71
N PHE A 27 15.65 -2.45 9.60
CA PHE A 27 14.75 -1.31 9.58
C PHE A 27 13.26 -1.72 9.55
N ALA A 28 12.92 -2.99 9.80
CA ALA A 28 11.53 -3.45 9.79
C ALA A 28 10.65 -2.61 10.73
N GLY A 29 9.60 -2.00 10.19
CA GLY A 29 8.67 -1.15 10.93
C GLY A 29 9.19 0.25 11.26
N LYS A 30 10.34 0.65 10.72
CA LYS A 30 10.95 1.97 10.99
C LYS A 30 10.85 2.89 9.77
N ILE A 31 10.43 4.13 10.02
CA ILE A 31 10.38 5.16 8.98
C ILE A 31 11.82 5.52 8.58
N ARG A 32 12.05 5.64 7.28
CA ARG A 32 13.38 5.96 6.73
C ARG A 32 13.83 7.37 7.09
N ASN A 33 15.15 7.55 7.16
CA ASN A 33 15.79 8.85 7.35
C ASN A 33 16.71 9.22 6.17
N LEU A 34 16.62 8.46 5.06
CA LEU A 34 17.38 8.71 3.84
C LEU A 34 16.41 8.92 2.66
N ASN A 35 16.86 9.71 1.68
CA ASN A 35 16.11 9.89 0.45
C ASN A 35 16.28 8.67 -0.44
N ILE A 36 15.19 8.28 -1.12
CA ILE A 36 15.19 7.12 -2.02
C ILE A 36 14.54 7.51 -3.35
N ALA A 37 14.96 6.81 -4.40
CA ALA A 37 14.40 6.94 -5.74
C ALA A 37 14.34 5.55 -6.40
N LYS A 38 13.41 5.38 -7.34
CA LYS A 38 13.27 4.13 -8.09
C LYS A 38 12.81 4.46 -9.52
N GLY A 39 13.56 3.96 -10.50
CA GLY A 39 13.20 4.15 -11.91
C GLY A 39 13.10 5.62 -12.33
N GLY A 40 13.93 6.51 -11.78
CA GLY A 40 13.88 7.93 -12.07
C GLY A 40 12.84 8.72 -11.28
N PHE A 41 11.98 8.04 -10.52
CA PHE A 41 11.00 8.67 -9.65
C PHE A 41 11.59 8.90 -8.28
N ARG A 42 11.54 10.16 -7.81
CA ARG A 42 11.95 10.53 -6.45
C ARG A 42 10.73 10.54 -5.53
N PHE A 43 10.81 9.76 -4.46
CA PHE A 43 9.81 9.78 -3.41
C PHE A 43 10.01 10.96 -2.48
N ALA A 44 9.10 11.16 -1.53
CA ALA A 44 9.16 12.30 -0.61
C ALA A 44 10.51 12.39 0.08
N ASN A 45 11.01 13.62 0.26
CA ASN A 45 12.24 13.87 1.01
C ASN A 45 12.05 13.37 2.45
N SER A 46 13.08 12.67 2.97
CA SER A 46 13.00 12.07 4.31
C SER A 46 12.76 13.10 5.42
N LEU A 47 13.27 14.32 5.27
CA LEU A 47 13.02 15.40 6.22
C LEU A 47 11.56 15.86 6.22
N TYR A 48 10.85 15.64 5.11
CA TYR A 48 9.46 16.02 4.95
C TYR A 48 8.48 14.97 5.46
N LEU A 49 8.96 13.73 5.67
CA LEU A 49 8.08 12.63 6.09
C LEU A 49 7.38 12.90 7.43
N GLU A 50 8.09 13.50 8.39
CA GLU A 50 7.50 13.84 9.70
C GLU A 50 6.30 14.80 9.56
N VAL A 51 6.30 15.64 8.53
CA VAL A 51 5.23 16.60 8.25
C VAL A 51 4.10 15.94 7.47
N ILE A 52 4.43 15.19 6.42
CA ILE A 52 3.42 14.68 5.48
C ILE A 52 2.69 13.43 6.01
N LEU A 53 3.35 12.55 6.76
CA LEU A 53 2.71 11.33 7.24
C LEU A 53 1.49 11.60 8.14
N PRO A 54 1.53 12.54 9.11
CA PRO A 54 0.32 12.87 9.86
C PRO A 54 -0.80 13.45 9.01
N VAL A 55 -0.49 14.19 7.95
CA VAL A 55 -1.49 14.71 7.01
C VAL A 55 -2.17 13.57 6.27
N ILE A 56 -1.39 12.60 5.77
CA ILE A 56 -1.93 11.43 5.07
C ILE A 56 -2.81 10.60 6.01
N GLU A 57 -2.37 10.41 7.25
CA GLU A 57 -3.15 9.66 8.25
C GLU A 57 -4.55 10.24 8.45
N LYS A 58 -4.68 11.55 8.40
CA LYS A 58 -5.95 12.26 8.59
C LYS A 58 -6.80 12.37 7.33
N MET A 59 -6.32 11.93 6.18
CA MET A 59 -7.10 11.97 4.95
C MET A 59 -8.36 11.12 5.08
N PRO A 60 -9.49 11.56 4.45
CA PRO A 60 -10.73 10.81 4.55
C PRO A 60 -10.63 9.43 3.87
N GLU A 61 -11.40 8.47 4.38
CA GLU A 61 -11.41 7.09 3.90
C GLU A 61 -12.81 6.50 3.88
N SER A 62 -13.83 7.34 3.62
CA SER A 62 -15.23 6.92 3.64
C SER A 62 -15.71 6.37 2.30
N THR A 63 -15.12 6.77 1.19
CA THR A 63 -15.45 6.32 -0.16
C THR A 63 -14.26 5.65 -0.82
N PHE A 64 -14.53 4.88 -1.87
CA PHE A 64 -13.47 4.24 -2.64
C PHE A 64 -12.47 5.26 -3.20
N GLU A 65 -12.96 6.35 -3.75
CA GLU A 65 -12.13 7.42 -4.33
C GLU A 65 -11.23 8.06 -3.27
N GLU A 66 -11.77 8.33 -2.09
CA GLU A 66 -11.01 8.87 -0.96
C GLU A 66 -9.91 7.90 -0.50
N ILE A 67 -10.24 6.62 -0.41
CA ILE A 67 -9.30 5.59 -0.01
C ILE A 67 -8.14 5.47 -1.02
N ILE A 68 -8.47 5.50 -2.31
CA ILE A 68 -7.43 5.46 -3.36
C ILE A 68 -6.55 6.70 -3.32
N ALA A 69 -7.12 7.89 -3.11
CA ALA A 69 -6.35 9.13 -2.96
C ALA A 69 -5.37 9.02 -1.79
N LYS A 70 -5.82 8.51 -0.66
CA LYS A 70 -4.98 8.27 0.52
C LYS A 70 -3.86 7.26 0.24
N TYR A 71 -4.18 6.19 -0.46
CA TYR A 71 -3.20 5.18 -0.88
C TYR A 71 -2.13 5.77 -1.80
N VAL A 72 -2.54 6.59 -2.77
CA VAL A 72 -1.61 7.26 -3.70
C VAL A 72 -0.64 8.17 -2.94
N GLU A 73 -1.14 8.97 -2.00
CA GLU A 73 -0.29 9.86 -1.19
C GLU A 73 0.71 9.06 -0.36
N MET A 74 0.30 7.92 0.20
CA MET A 74 1.23 7.05 0.93
C MET A 74 2.28 6.44 0.01
N ASN A 75 1.92 6.10 -1.22
CA ASN A 75 2.88 5.62 -2.21
C ASN A 75 3.91 6.70 -2.58
N ILE A 76 3.49 7.96 -2.71
CA ILE A 76 4.41 9.08 -2.96
C ILE A 76 5.35 9.27 -1.77
N ALA A 77 4.83 9.19 -0.56
CA ALA A 77 5.62 9.30 0.67
C ALA A 77 6.68 8.20 0.76
N HIS A 78 6.30 6.96 0.46
CA HIS A 78 7.21 5.82 0.44
C HIS A 78 8.05 5.75 1.71
N PRO A 79 7.41 5.51 2.87
CA PRO A 79 8.04 5.81 4.16
C PRO A 79 9.15 4.86 4.60
N PHE A 80 9.34 3.71 3.96
CA PHE A 80 10.34 2.72 4.33
C PHE A 80 11.47 2.66 3.32
N MET A 81 12.62 2.13 3.73
CA MET A 81 13.76 1.94 2.84
C MET A 81 13.47 0.91 1.74
N GLU A 82 12.72 -0.15 2.06
CA GLU A 82 12.34 -1.23 1.16
C GLU A 82 11.02 -1.82 1.62
N GLY A 83 10.30 -2.50 0.73
CA GLY A 83 9.05 -3.17 1.08
C GLY A 83 7.83 -2.27 1.17
N ASN A 84 7.91 -1.05 0.67
CA ASN A 84 6.79 -0.08 0.72
C ASN A 84 5.56 -0.61 -0.02
N GLY A 85 5.72 -1.12 -1.23
CA GLY A 85 4.60 -1.62 -2.03
C GLY A 85 3.87 -2.75 -1.33
N ARG A 86 4.60 -3.72 -0.82
CA ARG A 86 4.02 -4.88 -0.13
C ARG A 86 3.27 -4.48 1.14
N ALA A 87 3.87 -3.63 1.96
CA ALA A 87 3.21 -3.15 3.19
C ALA A 87 2.02 -2.26 2.88
N THR A 88 2.15 -1.34 1.92
CA THR A 88 1.11 -0.37 1.60
C THR A 88 -0.11 -1.02 0.93
N ARG A 89 0.08 -2.07 0.14
CA ARG A 89 -1.06 -2.82 -0.43
C ARG A 89 -1.88 -3.52 0.64
N ILE A 90 -1.23 -4.11 1.66
CA ILE A 90 -1.94 -4.69 2.80
C ILE A 90 -2.69 -3.60 3.59
N TRP A 91 -2.04 -2.46 3.79
CA TRP A 91 -2.65 -1.31 4.45
C TRP A 91 -3.90 -0.83 3.71
N LEU A 92 -3.84 -0.74 2.39
CA LEU A 92 -4.99 -0.43 1.53
C LEU A 92 -6.13 -1.42 1.74
N ASP A 93 -5.83 -2.71 1.70
CA ASP A 93 -6.85 -3.77 1.88
C ASP A 93 -7.52 -3.68 3.25
N LEU A 94 -6.78 -3.36 4.30
CA LEU A 94 -7.35 -3.19 5.63
C LEU A 94 -8.28 -1.98 5.71
N ILE A 95 -7.93 -0.87 5.06
CA ILE A 95 -8.78 0.32 4.98
C ILE A 95 -10.06 0.01 4.22
N LEU A 96 -9.96 -0.66 3.07
CA LEU A 96 -11.09 -1.08 2.27
C LEU A 96 -12.01 -2.02 3.04
N LYS A 97 -11.45 -3.00 3.73
CA LYS A 97 -12.20 -3.95 4.55
C LYS A 97 -12.99 -3.25 5.64
N LYS A 98 -12.34 -2.33 6.36
CA LYS A 98 -12.96 -1.59 7.45
C LYS A 98 -14.12 -0.71 6.99
N ASN A 99 -13.93 0.01 5.88
CA ASN A 99 -14.87 1.05 5.46
C ASN A 99 -15.89 0.57 4.41
N LEU A 100 -15.52 -0.39 3.55
CA LEU A 100 -16.37 -0.85 2.45
C LEU A 100 -16.71 -2.34 2.53
N GLY A 101 -16.12 -3.09 3.46
CA GLY A 101 -16.31 -4.55 3.55
C GLY A 101 -15.76 -5.30 2.35
N LYS A 102 -14.76 -4.77 1.68
CA LYS A 102 -14.15 -5.35 0.47
C LYS A 102 -12.63 -5.29 0.55
N VAL A 103 -11.99 -6.14 -0.25
CA VAL A 103 -10.53 -6.11 -0.47
C VAL A 103 -10.27 -6.25 -1.97
N VAL A 104 -9.06 -5.93 -2.39
CA VAL A 104 -8.67 -6.10 -3.79
C VAL A 104 -8.27 -7.56 -4.03
N ASP A 105 -8.79 -8.16 -5.09
CA ASP A 105 -8.32 -9.46 -5.57
C ASP A 105 -7.13 -9.22 -6.49
N TRP A 106 -5.94 -9.13 -5.91
CA TRP A 106 -4.71 -8.77 -6.60
C TRP A 106 -4.33 -9.73 -7.70
N GLN A 107 -4.73 -11.00 -7.61
CA GLN A 107 -4.40 -11.98 -8.64
C GLN A 107 -5.06 -11.69 -10.00
N THR A 108 -6.13 -10.89 -10.02
CA THR A 108 -6.82 -10.49 -11.24
C THR A 108 -6.24 -9.22 -11.87
N ILE A 109 -5.27 -8.60 -11.20
CA ILE A 109 -4.66 -7.34 -11.62
C ILE A 109 -3.38 -7.64 -12.42
N ASP A 110 -3.33 -7.16 -13.67
CA ASP A 110 -2.13 -7.27 -14.50
C ASP A 110 -0.99 -6.41 -13.93
N LYS A 111 0.20 -7.00 -13.86
CA LYS A 111 1.39 -6.33 -13.30
C LYS A 111 1.72 -5.03 -14.03
N ASP A 112 1.80 -5.07 -15.35
CA ASP A 112 2.25 -3.92 -16.13
C ASP A 112 1.22 -2.79 -16.08
N LEU A 113 -0.07 -3.12 -16.15
CA LEU A 113 -1.14 -2.13 -16.02
C LEU A 113 -1.12 -1.48 -14.63
N TYR A 114 -0.91 -2.29 -13.59
CA TYR A 114 -0.85 -1.77 -12.22
C TYR A 114 0.35 -0.82 -12.02
N LEU A 115 1.54 -1.21 -12.47
CA LEU A 115 2.73 -0.38 -12.32
C LEU A 115 2.60 0.93 -13.12
N GLN A 116 2.02 0.88 -14.31
CA GLN A 116 1.76 2.09 -15.12
C GLN A 116 0.75 3.01 -14.42
N ALA A 117 -0.33 2.43 -13.88
CA ALA A 117 -1.34 3.19 -13.16
C ALA A 117 -0.75 3.86 -11.91
N MET A 118 0.11 3.16 -11.18
CA MET A 118 0.80 3.71 -10.01
C MET A 118 1.76 4.84 -10.41
N GLU A 119 2.49 4.68 -11.50
CA GLU A 119 3.42 5.69 -11.99
C GLU A 119 2.69 7.00 -12.33
N ARG A 120 1.49 6.93 -12.90
CA ARG A 120 0.69 8.10 -13.26
C ARG A 120 -0.16 8.65 -12.13
N SER A 121 -0.38 7.86 -11.09
CA SER A 121 -1.30 8.20 -10.00
C SER A 121 -0.98 9.50 -9.26
N PRO A 122 0.29 9.95 -9.12
CA PRO A 122 0.55 11.24 -8.49
C PRO A 122 -0.07 12.44 -9.22
N ILE A 123 -0.25 12.32 -10.54
CA ILE A 123 -0.86 13.38 -11.36
C ILE A 123 -2.36 13.12 -11.51
N ASN A 124 -2.76 11.88 -11.78
CA ASN A 124 -4.14 11.49 -11.97
C ASN A 124 -4.31 10.01 -11.59
N ASP A 125 -5.15 9.73 -10.61
CA ASP A 125 -5.39 8.38 -10.10
C ASP A 125 -6.53 7.64 -10.79
N LEU A 126 -7.09 8.19 -11.87
CA LEU A 126 -8.23 7.60 -12.58
C LEU A 126 -7.93 6.19 -13.09
N GLU A 127 -6.76 5.98 -13.71
CA GLU A 127 -6.37 4.65 -14.21
C GLU A 127 -6.32 3.63 -13.07
N LEU A 128 -5.76 4.03 -11.93
CA LEU A 128 -5.68 3.16 -10.76
C LEU A 128 -7.09 2.81 -10.24
N ARG A 129 -7.99 3.79 -10.16
CA ARG A 129 -9.37 3.56 -9.74
C ARG A 129 -10.11 2.63 -10.69
N VAL A 130 -9.96 2.85 -12.00
CA VAL A 130 -10.59 2.01 -13.03
C VAL A 130 -10.06 0.59 -12.97
N LEU A 131 -8.79 0.41 -12.68
CA LEU A 131 -8.15 -0.90 -12.58
C LEU A 131 -8.57 -1.66 -11.31
N LEU A 132 -8.60 -0.99 -10.17
CA LEU A 132 -8.84 -1.65 -8.88
C LEU A 132 -10.32 -1.86 -8.56
N GLN A 133 -11.21 -0.96 -8.97
CA GLN A 133 -12.62 -1.05 -8.61
C GLN A 133 -13.30 -2.35 -9.05
N PRO A 134 -13.13 -2.82 -10.30
CA PRO A 134 -13.69 -4.11 -10.72
C PRO A 134 -13.09 -5.32 -10.02
N ALA A 135 -11.89 -5.15 -9.45
CA ALA A 135 -11.18 -6.23 -8.75
C ALA A 135 -11.54 -6.32 -7.27
N LEU A 136 -12.41 -5.44 -6.77
CA LEU A 136 -12.87 -5.52 -5.38
C LEU A 136 -13.73 -6.77 -5.19
N THR A 137 -13.48 -7.47 -4.08
CA THR A 137 -14.22 -8.67 -3.69
C THR A 137 -14.67 -8.58 -2.25
N ASP A 138 -15.82 -9.20 -1.93
CA ASP A 138 -16.32 -9.31 -0.57
C ASP A 138 -15.74 -10.52 0.19
N LYS A 139 -14.87 -11.30 -0.45
CA LYS A 139 -14.20 -12.47 0.14
C LYS A 139 -13.05 -12.04 1.05
N VAL A 140 -13.35 -11.21 2.04
CA VAL A 140 -12.35 -10.55 2.90
C VAL A 140 -11.62 -11.50 3.86
N ASN A 141 -12.20 -12.68 4.12
CA ASN A 141 -11.62 -13.70 4.99
C ASN A 141 -11.20 -14.97 4.24
N ASP A 142 -11.22 -14.94 2.90
CA ASP A 142 -10.82 -16.08 2.08
C ASP A 142 -9.30 -16.20 2.07
N ARG A 143 -8.77 -17.28 2.63
CA ARG A 143 -7.34 -17.54 2.71
C ARG A 143 -6.69 -17.61 1.33
N THR A 144 -7.38 -18.18 0.35
CA THR A 144 -6.86 -18.28 -1.02
C THR A 144 -6.66 -16.90 -1.63
N VAL A 145 -7.63 -16.00 -1.46
CA VAL A 145 -7.52 -14.61 -1.94
C VAL A 145 -6.36 -13.90 -1.24
N ILE A 146 -6.23 -14.05 0.09
CA ILE A 146 -5.16 -13.42 0.87
C ILE A 146 -3.78 -13.94 0.43
N PHE A 147 -3.60 -15.27 0.36
CA PHE A 147 -2.31 -15.86 -0.02
C PHE A 147 -1.90 -15.49 -1.44
N LYS A 148 -2.83 -15.54 -2.38
CA LYS A 148 -2.56 -15.17 -3.77
C LYS A 148 -2.30 -13.67 -3.91
N GLY A 149 -2.93 -12.85 -3.08
CA GLY A 149 -2.65 -11.41 -3.02
C GLY A 149 -1.23 -11.13 -2.54
N ILE A 150 -0.75 -11.82 -1.51
CA ILE A 150 0.62 -11.71 -1.02
C ILE A 150 1.61 -12.18 -2.11
N GLU A 151 1.34 -13.32 -2.73
CA GLU A 151 2.15 -13.87 -3.82
C GLU A 151 2.24 -12.89 -5.01
N GLN A 152 1.13 -12.31 -5.41
CA GLN A 152 1.07 -11.31 -6.47
C GLN A 152 1.83 -10.03 -6.08
N SER A 153 1.80 -9.66 -4.81
CA SER A 153 2.54 -8.52 -4.29
C SER A 153 4.06 -8.70 -4.48
N TYR A 154 4.59 -9.88 -4.21
CA TYR A 154 6.00 -10.20 -4.50
C TYR A 154 6.29 -10.13 -6.01
N TYR A 155 5.38 -10.62 -6.83
CA TYR A 155 5.50 -10.56 -8.28
C TYR A 155 5.60 -9.11 -8.79
N TYR A 156 4.80 -8.21 -8.24
CA TYR A 156 4.86 -6.78 -8.57
C TYR A 156 6.23 -6.17 -8.23
N GLU A 157 6.92 -6.70 -7.24
CA GLU A 157 8.26 -6.24 -6.84
C GLU A 157 9.38 -6.90 -7.66
N GLY A 158 9.07 -7.68 -8.68
CA GLY A 158 10.05 -8.27 -9.58
C GLY A 158 10.50 -9.68 -9.22
N TYR A 159 9.90 -10.32 -8.20
CA TYR A 159 10.19 -11.70 -7.86
C TYR A 159 9.44 -12.66 -8.79
N SER A 160 10.07 -13.77 -9.15
CA SER A 160 9.44 -14.76 -10.03
C SER A 160 8.31 -15.50 -9.33
N ARG A 161 7.24 -15.77 -10.07
CA ARG A 161 6.20 -16.72 -9.61
C ARG A 161 6.79 -18.14 -9.68
N LYS A 162 6.60 -18.84 -8.60
CA LYS A 162 6.90 -20.27 -8.56
C LYS A 162 5.65 -21.09 -8.87
#